data_7c0e706f1f8c8cd192d4de4f1e5f2d96
#
_entry.id   7c0e706f1f8c8cd192d4de4f1e5f2d96
#
_cell.length_a   1.000
_cell.length_b   1.000
_cell.length_c   1.000
_cell.angle_alpha   90.00
_cell.angle_beta   90.00
_cell.angle_gamma   90.00
#
_symmetry.space_group_name_H-M   'P 1'
#
loop_
_entity.id
_entity.type
_entity.pdbx_description
1 polymer ?
#
loop_
_entity_poly.entity_id
_entity_poly.type
_entity_poly.pdbx_seq_one_letter_code
_entity_poly.pdbx_strand_id
1 'polypeptide(L)'
;MRDVVQLRPEGLYCPAGQFYIDPWRPVATAVLTHGHGDHARVGMGCYHTSAEGLPILQWRLGEQDYRVHAYGQPFTLGNARVSLHPAGHVLGSAQVRIEADGQTWVVSGDYKRQPDPTCSPFEVVPCDTFITEATFGLPIYRWPSAADVARDIVQWRDLCAARGEAAILYCYALGKAQRVLAELKPFIDRPVYVHGAIAAGVDVYRHAGIDMADTRLVIDADGKSQAAASFAGELVIAPPSAAGSAWLRRFRRAQQGFASGWMRLRGNRRRRNMDRGFVVSDHADWPDLLRTIHDTGARRVIATHGDTDALVRTLNEAGVAAETLATQYGEDD
;
A
#
# COMPACT_ATOMS: atom_id res chain seq x y z
N MET A 1 -14.47 27.32 13.97
CA MET A 1 -13.71 27.39 12.71
C MET A 1 -14.37 26.43 11.73
N ARG A 2 -14.35 26.70 10.43
CA ARG A 2 -14.84 25.73 9.43
C ARG A 2 -13.78 24.69 9.17
N ASP A 3 -14.18 23.44 8.92
CA ASP A 3 -13.27 22.36 8.57
C ASP A 3 -12.65 22.62 7.19
N VAL A 4 -11.32 22.48 7.09
CA VAL A 4 -10.55 22.65 5.83
C VAL A 4 -10.85 21.51 4.86
N VAL A 5 -11.08 20.29 5.39
CA VAL A 5 -11.52 19.12 4.62
C VAL A 5 -12.87 18.64 5.14
N GLN A 6 -13.80 18.37 4.25
CA GLN A 6 -15.19 17.97 4.54
C GLN A 6 -15.53 16.72 3.77
N LEU A 7 -16.30 15.80 4.36
CA LEU A 7 -16.83 14.66 3.65
C LEU A 7 -18.00 15.10 2.76
N ARG A 8 -17.95 14.68 1.49
CA ARG A 8 -19.03 14.85 0.49
C ARG A 8 -19.35 13.50 -0.18
N PRO A 9 -20.45 13.42 -0.93
CA PRO A 9 -20.81 12.19 -1.64
C PRO A 9 -19.75 11.68 -2.61
N GLU A 10 -18.85 12.54 -3.09
CA GLU A 10 -17.76 12.20 -4.02
C GLU A 10 -16.44 11.84 -3.33
N GLY A 11 -16.25 12.25 -2.07
CA GLY A 11 -15.00 12.04 -1.34
C GLY A 11 -14.66 13.13 -0.33
N LEU A 12 -13.43 13.14 0.13
CA LEU A 12 -12.88 14.20 0.97
C LEU A 12 -12.68 15.46 0.14
N TYR A 13 -13.33 16.56 0.52
CA TYR A 13 -13.36 17.81 -0.23
C TYR A 13 -12.74 18.98 0.53
N CYS A 14 -11.87 19.74 -0.13
CA CYS A 14 -11.36 21.02 0.36
C CYS A 14 -12.14 22.19 -0.27
N PRO A 15 -13.03 22.89 0.48
CA PRO A 15 -13.82 24.00 -0.07
C PRO A 15 -12.96 25.18 -0.53
N ALA A 16 -11.90 25.52 0.22
CA ALA A 16 -11.01 26.63 -0.13
C ALA A 16 -10.27 26.38 -1.44
N GLY A 17 -9.87 25.13 -1.71
CA GLY A 17 -9.13 24.73 -2.90
C GLY A 17 -10.01 24.22 -4.04
N GLN A 18 -11.28 23.92 -3.80
CA GLN A 18 -12.24 23.34 -4.75
C GLN A 18 -11.75 22.05 -5.39
N PHE A 19 -11.10 21.18 -4.61
CA PHE A 19 -10.61 19.88 -5.03
C PHE A 19 -11.02 18.77 -4.06
N TYR A 20 -10.96 17.53 -4.53
CA TYR A 20 -11.17 16.33 -3.74
C TYR A 20 -9.88 15.57 -3.53
N ILE A 21 -9.76 14.82 -2.42
CA ILE A 21 -8.66 13.93 -2.13
C ILE A 21 -9.18 12.49 -2.29
N ASP A 22 -8.51 11.69 -3.12
CA ASP A 22 -8.85 10.31 -3.43
C ASP A 22 -10.35 10.09 -3.67
N PRO A 23 -10.98 10.83 -4.59
CA PRO A 23 -12.42 10.75 -4.79
C PRO A 23 -12.85 9.40 -5.34
N TRP A 24 -13.95 8.86 -4.82
CA TRP A 24 -14.55 7.62 -5.30
C TRP A 24 -15.61 7.80 -6.40
N ARG A 25 -15.91 9.04 -6.78
CA ARG A 25 -16.78 9.42 -7.91
C ARG A 25 -16.11 10.48 -8.78
N PRO A 26 -16.52 10.59 -10.06
CA PRO A 26 -15.98 11.62 -10.96
C PRO A 26 -16.13 13.04 -10.41
N VAL A 27 -15.01 13.80 -10.45
CA VAL A 27 -14.92 15.20 -10.02
C VAL A 27 -14.06 16.01 -10.98
N ALA A 28 -14.12 17.33 -10.91
CA ALA A 28 -13.31 18.20 -11.77
C ALA A 28 -11.81 18.12 -11.43
N THR A 29 -11.47 18.13 -10.14
CA THR A 29 -10.07 18.16 -9.67
C THR A 29 -9.87 17.17 -8.53
N ALA A 30 -8.94 16.23 -8.70
CA ALA A 30 -8.54 15.25 -7.71
C ALA A 30 -7.08 15.44 -7.31
N VAL A 31 -6.76 15.33 -6.03
CA VAL A 31 -5.41 15.17 -5.50
C VAL A 31 -5.30 13.74 -5.00
N LEU A 32 -4.39 12.95 -5.57
CA LEU A 32 -4.26 11.54 -5.25
C LEU A 32 -3.13 11.30 -4.26
N THR A 33 -3.40 10.51 -3.23
CA THR A 33 -2.40 10.08 -2.27
C THR A 33 -1.53 8.97 -2.85
N HIS A 34 -2.12 7.98 -3.50
CA HIS A 34 -1.38 6.85 -4.10
C HIS A 34 -2.19 6.08 -5.15
N GLY A 35 -1.58 5.07 -5.75
CA GLY A 35 -2.11 4.39 -6.92
C GLY A 35 -2.96 3.14 -6.64
N HIS A 36 -3.42 2.81 -5.43
CA HIS A 36 -4.33 1.68 -5.21
C HIS A 36 -5.74 1.94 -5.75
N GLY A 37 -6.53 0.87 -5.95
CA GLY A 37 -7.78 0.90 -6.69
C GLY A 37 -8.92 1.64 -6.01
N ASP A 38 -8.91 1.71 -4.71
CA ASP A 38 -9.88 2.43 -3.89
C ASP A 38 -9.55 3.94 -3.79
N HIS A 39 -8.28 4.33 -3.94
CA HIS A 39 -7.82 5.72 -3.91
C HIS A 39 -7.71 6.37 -5.30
N ALA A 40 -7.30 5.63 -6.32
CA ALA A 40 -7.09 6.15 -7.68
C ALA A 40 -8.05 5.51 -8.69
N ARG A 41 -8.99 6.32 -9.19
CA ARG A 41 -10.03 5.91 -10.14
C ARG A 41 -10.02 6.80 -11.38
N VAL A 42 -10.49 6.26 -12.50
CA VAL A 42 -10.68 7.01 -13.76
C VAL A 42 -11.88 7.95 -13.66
N GLY A 43 -11.93 8.96 -14.57
CA GLY A 43 -13.09 9.84 -14.74
C GLY A 43 -12.97 11.20 -14.05
N MET A 44 -11.81 11.56 -13.50
CA MET A 44 -11.57 12.91 -12.98
C MET A 44 -11.15 13.86 -14.11
N GLY A 45 -11.51 15.13 -14.00
CA GLY A 45 -11.13 16.13 -15.00
C GLY A 45 -9.63 16.45 -14.98
N CYS A 46 -9.02 16.47 -13.80
CA CYS A 46 -7.58 16.70 -13.62
C CYS A 46 -7.10 15.95 -12.37
N TYR A 47 -5.88 15.39 -12.44
CA TYR A 47 -5.25 14.62 -11.37
C TYR A 47 -3.96 15.29 -10.89
N HIS A 48 -3.90 15.70 -9.64
CA HIS A 48 -2.67 16.12 -8.99
C HIS A 48 -2.03 14.93 -8.26
N THR A 49 -0.74 14.67 -8.50
CA THR A 49 -0.03 13.52 -7.94
C THR A 49 1.43 13.84 -7.67
N SER A 50 2.10 12.99 -6.90
CA SER A 50 3.55 13.06 -6.73
C SER A 50 4.29 12.68 -8.02
N ALA A 51 5.49 13.22 -8.22
CA ALA A 51 6.34 12.84 -9.35
C ALA A 51 6.68 11.34 -9.35
N GLU A 52 6.92 10.77 -8.17
CA GLU A 52 7.21 9.35 -8.01
C GLU A 52 5.98 8.46 -8.26
N GLY A 53 4.75 8.97 -8.04
CA GLY A 53 3.50 8.23 -8.22
C GLY A 53 3.00 8.17 -9.66
N LEU A 54 3.45 9.10 -10.51
CA LEU A 54 2.98 9.19 -11.89
C LEU A 54 3.12 7.89 -12.68
N PRO A 55 4.25 7.15 -12.66
CA PRO A 55 4.39 5.89 -13.42
C PRO A 55 3.36 4.83 -13.01
N ILE A 56 3.01 4.76 -11.72
CA ILE A 56 1.98 3.84 -11.23
C ILE A 56 0.61 4.24 -11.75
N LEU A 57 0.29 5.53 -11.71
CA LEU A 57 -1.00 6.03 -12.19
C LEU A 57 -1.16 5.86 -13.70
N GLN A 58 -0.13 6.14 -14.49
CA GLN A 58 -0.13 5.89 -15.92
C GLN A 58 -0.32 4.40 -16.26
N TRP A 59 0.37 3.53 -15.54
CA TRP A 59 0.18 2.08 -15.69
C TRP A 59 -1.26 1.65 -15.38
N ARG A 60 -1.87 2.21 -14.33
CA ARG A 60 -3.20 1.77 -13.88
C ARG A 60 -4.37 2.46 -14.56
N LEU A 61 -4.28 3.77 -14.77
CA LEU A 61 -5.36 4.61 -15.27
C LEU A 61 -5.18 5.05 -16.73
N GLY A 62 -4.01 4.73 -17.33
CA GLY A 62 -3.65 5.21 -18.68
C GLY A 62 -3.35 6.70 -18.71
N GLU A 63 -3.43 7.28 -19.90
CA GLU A 63 -3.22 8.72 -20.11
C GLU A 63 -4.41 9.51 -19.57
N GLN A 64 -4.12 10.48 -18.70
CA GLN A 64 -5.07 11.41 -18.09
C GLN A 64 -4.46 12.81 -18.02
N ASP A 65 -5.21 13.84 -17.62
CA ASP A 65 -4.65 15.17 -17.36
C ASP A 65 -3.94 15.19 -16.00
N TYR A 66 -2.67 14.77 -15.98
CA TYR A 66 -1.86 14.74 -14.76
C TYR A 66 -1.13 16.07 -14.54
N ARG A 67 -1.19 16.57 -13.31
CA ARG A 67 -0.39 17.66 -12.76
C ARG A 67 0.56 17.09 -11.72
N VAL A 68 1.85 17.12 -12.01
CA VAL A 68 2.88 16.40 -11.26
C VAL A 68 3.62 17.35 -10.34
N HIS A 69 3.79 16.96 -9.08
CA HIS A 69 4.44 17.75 -8.03
C HIS A 69 5.57 16.98 -7.36
N ALA A 70 6.71 17.63 -7.17
CA ALA A 70 7.77 17.08 -6.33
C ALA A 70 7.34 17.10 -4.85
N TYR A 71 7.81 16.15 -4.06
CA TYR A 71 7.58 16.16 -2.62
C TYR A 71 8.10 17.46 -1.98
N GLY A 72 7.38 17.96 -1.00
CA GLY A 72 7.67 19.19 -0.28
C GLY A 72 7.45 20.47 -1.08
N GLN A 73 7.26 20.41 -2.41
CA GLN A 73 7.03 21.58 -3.24
C GLN A 73 5.56 22.03 -3.16
N PRO A 74 5.27 23.26 -2.66
CA PRO A 74 3.92 23.74 -2.58
C PRO A 74 3.38 24.20 -3.93
N PHE A 75 2.07 24.00 -4.14
CA PHE A 75 1.30 24.53 -5.24
C PHE A 75 -0.04 25.09 -4.73
N THR A 76 -0.73 25.87 -5.55
CA THR A 76 -1.98 26.52 -5.15
C THR A 76 -3.16 25.95 -5.92
N LEU A 77 -4.22 25.58 -5.20
CA LEU A 77 -5.52 25.25 -5.74
C LEU A 77 -6.57 26.19 -5.07
N GLY A 78 -7.24 27.01 -5.87
CA GLY A 78 -8.15 28.02 -5.33
C GLY A 78 -7.45 28.92 -4.29
N ASN A 79 -7.99 28.94 -3.07
CA ASN A 79 -7.43 29.67 -1.93
C ASN A 79 -6.65 28.77 -0.96
N ALA A 80 -6.37 27.52 -1.32
CA ALA A 80 -5.59 26.60 -0.50
C ALA A 80 -4.15 26.48 -1.05
N ARG A 81 -3.17 26.41 -0.15
CA ARG A 81 -1.79 26.03 -0.44
C ARG A 81 -1.63 24.55 -0.13
N VAL A 82 -1.22 23.76 -1.10
CA VAL A 82 -1.13 22.31 -1.02
C VAL A 82 0.31 21.86 -1.23
N SER A 83 0.74 20.84 -0.53
CA SER A 83 2.01 20.13 -0.82
C SER A 83 1.85 18.64 -0.55
N LEU A 84 2.62 17.84 -1.29
CA LEU A 84 2.67 16.39 -1.15
C LEU A 84 3.93 15.98 -0.42
N HIS A 85 3.82 15.02 0.51
CA HIS A 85 4.93 14.53 1.33
C HIS A 85 4.94 13.01 1.33
N PRO A 86 6.11 12.33 1.37
CA PRO A 86 6.17 10.87 1.31
C PRO A 86 5.34 10.20 2.42
N ALA A 87 4.58 9.18 2.04
CA ALA A 87 3.77 8.38 2.97
C ALA A 87 4.40 7.01 3.32
N GLY A 88 5.39 6.54 2.56
CA GLY A 88 6.12 5.29 2.85
C GLY A 88 5.32 4.01 2.60
N HIS A 89 4.18 4.09 1.93
CA HIS A 89 3.25 2.98 1.71
C HIS A 89 3.60 2.18 0.45
N VAL A 90 3.59 2.82 -0.70
CA VAL A 90 3.99 2.27 -2.01
C VAL A 90 4.74 3.33 -2.81
N LEU A 91 5.34 2.95 -3.94
CA LEU A 91 6.05 3.89 -4.81
C LEU A 91 5.15 5.09 -5.14
N GLY A 92 5.65 6.29 -4.80
CA GLY A 92 4.98 7.56 -5.03
C GLY A 92 3.82 7.88 -4.10
N SER A 93 3.58 7.09 -3.05
CA SER A 93 2.55 7.40 -2.05
C SER A 93 2.84 8.71 -1.31
N ALA A 94 1.80 9.51 -1.11
CA ALA A 94 1.90 10.87 -0.59
C ALA A 94 0.86 11.17 0.48
N GLN A 95 1.26 11.89 1.51
CA GLN A 95 0.38 12.65 2.38
C GLN A 95 0.04 13.98 1.70
N VAL A 96 -1.20 14.45 1.84
CA VAL A 96 -1.65 15.74 1.30
C VAL A 96 -1.72 16.76 2.44
N ARG A 97 -0.77 17.70 2.45
CA ARG A 97 -0.75 18.82 3.39
C ARG A 97 -1.49 20.01 2.78
N ILE A 98 -2.41 20.61 3.54
CA ILE A 98 -3.29 21.71 3.10
C ILE A 98 -3.21 22.84 4.10
N GLU A 99 -2.85 24.03 3.65
CA GLU A 99 -2.94 25.27 4.41
C GLU A 99 -4.11 26.11 3.88
N ALA A 100 -5.10 26.34 4.71
CA ALA A 100 -6.25 27.16 4.39
C ALA A 100 -6.88 27.74 5.67
N ASP A 101 -7.46 28.92 5.59
CA ASP A 101 -8.17 29.60 6.70
C ASP A 101 -7.35 29.66 8.01
N GLY A 102 -6.02 29.80 7.91
CA GLY A 102 -5.11 29.86 9.06
C GLY A 102 -4.88 28.53 9.79
N GLN A 103 -5.25 27.41 9.18
CA GLN A 103 -5.07 26.06 9.69
C GLN A 103 -4.19 25.23 8.75
N THR A 104 -3.48 24.26 9.31
CA THR A 104 -2.75 23.22 8.57
C THR A 104 -3.42 21.88 8.82
N TRP A 105 -3.90 21.26 7.75
CA TRP A 105 -4.45 19.89 7.77
C TRP A 105 -3.57 18.95 6.96
N VAL A 106 -3.47 17.70 7.41
CA VAL A 106 -2.80 16.65 6.66
C VAL A 106 -3.74 15.47 6.50
N VAL A 107 -3.89 15.00 5.26
CA VAL A 107 -4.55 13.73 4.94
C VAL A 107 -3.45 12.73 4.61
N SER A 108 -3.31 11.71 5.45
CA SER A 108 -2.19 10.75 5.35
C SER A 108 -2.26 9.89 4.07
N GLY A 109 -3.46 9.62 3.53
CA GLY A 109 -3.65 8.44 2.72
C GLY A 109 -3.25 7.21 3.52
N ASP A 110 -2.88 6.14 2.85
CA ASP A 110 -2.28 4.97 3.48
C ASP A 110 -0.80 5.22 3.71
N TYR A 111 -0.27 4.81 4.85
CA TYR A 111 1.12 5.10 5.19
C TYR A 111 1.80 4.02 6.02
N LYS A 112 3.13 4.02 5.95
CA LYS A 112 3.98 3.12 6.71
C LYS A 112 5.21 3.84 7.24
N ARG A 113 5.54 3.60 8.52
CA ARG A 113 6.70 4.19 9.19
C ARG A 113 7.95 3.34 9.11
N GLN A 114 7.80 2.01 9.00
CA GLN A 114 8.97 1.14 8.85
C GLN A 114 9.60 1.34 7.48
N PRO A 115 10.94 1.32 7.39
CA PRO A 115 11.64 1.45 6.11
C PRO A 115 11.15 0.46 5.07
N ASP A 116 11.02 0.93 3.84
CA ASP A 116 10.65 0.15 2.68
C ASP A 116 11.60 0.50 1.53
N PRO A 117 12.33 -0.47 0.95
CA PRO A 117 13.31 -0.21 -0.10
C PRO A 117 12.66 0.19 -1.44
N THR A 118 11.33 0.14 -1.55
CA THR A 118 10.61 0.36 -2.81
C THR A 118 9.95 1.72 -2.94
N CYS A 119 10.02 2.57 -1.91
CA CYS A 119 9.42 3.90 -1.90
C CYS A 119 10.18 4.86 -1.00
N SER A 120 9.93 6.15 -1.19
CA SER A 120 10.46 7.20 -0.30
C SER A 120 9.94 7.01 1.13
N PRO A 121 10.81 7.14 2.17
CA PRO A 121 10.43 6.92 3.56
C PRO A 121 9.40 7.95 4.02
N PHE A 122 8.53 7.54 4.95
CA PHE A 122 7.53 8.42 5.55
C PHE A 122 8.16 9.68 6.15
N GLU A 123 7.56 10.83 5.85
CA GLU A 123 7.92 12.12 6.43
C GLU A 123 6.89 12.51 7.51
N VAL A 124 7.36 12.96 8.69
CA VAL A 124 6.47 13.54 9.70
C VAL A 124 6.12 14.96 9.30
N VAL A 125 4.82 15.22 9.08
CA VAL A 125 4.32 16.53 8.68
C VAL A 125 3.53 17.16 9.82
N PRO A 126 4.04 18.21 10.49
CA PRO A 126 3.31 18.88 11.56
C PRO A 126 2.01 19.51 11.07
N CYS A 127 0.91 19.39 11.86
CA CYS A 127 -0.40 19.92 11.48
C CYS A 127 -1.29 20.20 12.70
N ASP A 128 -2.36 20.95 12.48
CA ASP A 128 -3.41 21.19 13.48
C ASP A 128 -4.41 20.04 13.54
N THR A 129 -4.74 19.48 12.37
CA THR A 129 -5.65 18.33 12.22
C THR A 129 -5.03 17.28 11.31
N PHE A 130 -5.05 16.03 11.75
CA PHE A 130 -4.53 14.87 11.01
C PHE A 130 -5.66 13.91 10.66
N ILE A 131 -5.92 13.70 9.37
CA ILE A 131 -6.82 12.66 8.87
C ILE A 131 -5.95 11.44 8.59
N THR A 132 -6.18 10.35 9.32
CA THR A 132 -5.32 9.14 9.30
C THR A 132 -6.10 7.89 8.96
N GLU A 133 -5.44 6.96 8.25
CA GLU A 133 -5.92 5.58 8.19
C GLU A 133 -5.89 4.91 9.56
N ALA A 134 -6.64 3.83 9.72
CA ALA A 134 -6.60 2.93 10.86
C ALA A 134 -6.79 1.46 10.43
N THR A 135 -6.24 1.08 9.27
CA THR A 135 -6.36 -0.27 8.68
C THR A 135 -6.00 -1.35 9.71
N PHE A 136 -4.93 -1.12 10.46
CA PHE A 136 -4.50 -1.98 11.56
C PHE A 136 -4.61 -1.28 12.91
N GLY A 137 -5.75 -0.63 13.16
CA GLY A 137 -6.06 0.19 14.34
C GLY A 137 -6.30 -0.60 15.64
N LEU A 138 -5.72 -1.80 15.81
CA LEU A 138 -5.81 -2.62 17.01
C LEU A 138 -4.45 -2.95 17.62
N PRO A 139 -4.29 -3.00 18.95
CA PRO A 139 -3.02 -3.25 19.65
C PRO A 139 -2.32 -4.57 19.28
N ILE A 140 -3.04 -5.54 18.73
CA ILE A 140 -2.49 -6.84 18.32
C ILE A 140 -1.60 -6.73 17.08
N TYR A 141 -1.79 -5.72 16.24
CA TYR A 141 -1.01 -5.52 15.03
C TYR A 141 0.32 -4.86 15.37
N ARG A 142 1.37 -5.65 15.27
CA ARG A 142 2.77 -5.28 15.43
C ARG A 142 3.58 -6.04 14.40
N TRP A 143 4.34 -5.33 13.59
CA TRP A 143 5.06 -5.94 12.48
C TRP A 143 6.42 -6.52 12.92
N PRO A 144 6.77 -7.73 12.47
CA PRO A 144 8.13 -8.24 12.56
C PRO A 144 9.07 -7.42 11.67
N SER A 145 10.37 -7.61 11.82
CA SER A 145 11.33 -7.00 10.89
C SER A 145 11.20 -7.61 9.49
N ALA A 146 11.37 -6.77 8.45
CA ALA A 146 11.33 -7.20 7.07
C ALA A 146 12.36 -8.31 6.78
N ALA A 147 13.57 -8.18 7.34
CA ALA A 147 14.63 -9.18 7.18
C ALA A 147 14.27 -10.54 7.80
N ASP A 148 13.57 -10.56 8.94
CA ASP A 148 13.12 -11.83 9.55
C ASP A 148 12.07 -12.50 8.68
N VAL A 149 11.11 -11.73 8.15
CA VAL A 149 10.10 -12.27 7.26
C VAL A 149 10.71 -12.78 5.95
N ALA A 150 11.66 -12.04 5.36
CA ALA A 150 12.36 -12.49 4.16
C ALA A 150 13.11 -13.82 4.39
N ARG A 151 13.82 -13.95 5.52
CA ARG A 151 14.46 -15.22 5.91
C ARG A 151 13.45 -16.35 6.09
N ASP A 152 12.32 -16.08 6.72
CA ASP A 152 11.25 -17.06 6.90
C ASP A 152 10.66 -17.54 5.57
N ILE A 153 10.51 -16.65 4.57
CA ILE A 153 10.04 -16.99 3.23
C ILE A 153 11.07 -17.89 2.52
N VAL A 154 12.36 -17.54 2.59
CA VAL A 154 13.43 -18.35 1.98
C VAL A 154 13.49 -19.72 2.63
N GLN A 155 13.47 -19.79 3.97
CA GLN A 155 13.45 -21.07 4.69
C GLN A 155 12.23 -21.94 4.31
N TRP A 156 11.07 -21.33 4.16
CA TRP A 156 9.86 -22.04 3.72
C TRP A 156 10.01 -22.58 2.29
N ARG A 157 10.56 -21.78 1.35
CA ARG A 157 10.90 -22.25 0.00
C ARG A 157 11.81 -23.47 0.05
N ASP A 158 12.86 -23.45 0.88
CA ASP A 158 13.82 -24.56 1.00
C ASP A 158 13.18 -25.82 1.56
N LEU A 159 12.25 -25.69 2.51
CA LEU A 159 11.44 -26.80 3.01
C LEU A 159 10.53 -27.38 1.92
N CYS A 160 9.96 -26.55 1.06
CA CYS A 160 9.20 -27.00 -0.11
C CYS A 160 10.10 -27.72 -1.10
N ALA A 161 11.29 -27.19 -1.38
CA ALA A 161 12.27 -27.79 -2.27
C ALA A 161 12.67 -29.21 -1.82
N ALA A 162 12.94 -29.39 -0.52
CA ALA A 162 13.26 -30.69 0.06
C ALA A 162 12.14 -31.74 -0.11
N ARG A 163 10.89 -31.30 -0.34
CA ARG A 163 9.74 -32.17 -0.59
C ARG A 163 9.39 -32.31 -2.07
N GLY A 164 10.16 -31.69 -2.96
CA GLY A 164 9.85 -31.61 -4.39
C GLY A 164 8.57 -30.80 -4.69
N GLU A 165 8.30 -29.78 -3.92
CA GLU A 165 7.13 -28.90 -4.02
C GLU A 165 7.53 -27.50 -4.45
N ALA A 166 6.65 -26.77 -5.15
CA ALA A 166 6.77 -25.33 -5.36
C ALA A 166 6.30 -24.56 -4.12
N ALA A 167 6.86 -23.38 -3.87
CA ALA A 167 6.40 -22.45 -2.85
C ALA A 167 5.66 -21.30 -3.54
N ILE A 168 4.32 -21.25 -3.46
CA ILE A 168 3.50 -20.21 -4.06
C ILE A 168 3.12 -19.21 -2.98
N LEU A 169 3.64 -17.99 -3.07
CA LEU A 169 3.37 -16.89 -2.15
C LEU A 169 2.37 -15.92 -2.79
N TYR A 170 1.20 -15.83 -2.21
CA TYR A 170 0.21 -14.84 -2.62
C TYR A 170 0.43 -13.52 -1.91
N CYS A 171 0.46 -12.45 -2.68
CA CYS A 171 0.46 -11.07 -2.20
C CYS A 171 -0.17 -10.13 -3.23
N TYR A 172 -0.58 -8.93 -2.81
CA TYR A 172 -1.15 -7.94 -3.73
C TYR A 172 -0.15 -7.55 -4.82
N ALA A 173 -0.69 -7.37 -6.04
CA ALA A 173 0.13 -7.22 -7.25
C ALA A 173 0.83 -5.86 -7.33
N LEU A 174 0.26 -4.82 -6.72
CA LEU A 174 0.84 -3.49 -6.63
C LEU A 174 1.32 -3.20 -5.21
N GLY A 175 2.56 -2.77 -5.07
CA GLY A 175 3.21 -2.44 -3.82
C GLY A 175 3.80 -3.68 -3.14
N LYS A 176 2.99 -4.52 -2.56
CA LYS A 176 3.42 -5.66 -1.73
C LYS A 176 4.29 -6.69 -2.47
N ALA A 177 3.96 -7.03 -3.70
CA ALA A 177 4.77 -7.96 -4.49
C ALA A 177 6.17 -7.39 -4.78
N GLN A 178 6.27 -6.13 -5.13
CA GLN A 178 7.53 -5.45 -5.41
C GLN A 178 8.38 -5.31 -4.15
N ARG A 179 7.75 -4.95 -3.04
CA ARG A 179 8.42 -4.90 -1.74
C ARG A 179 8.97 -6.25 -1.32
N VAL A 180 8.18 -7.33 -1.40
CA VAL A 180 8.66 -8.69 -1.09
C VAL A 180 9.84 -9.07 -1.97
N LEU A 181 9.81 -8.75 -3.26
CA LEU A 181 10.94 -8.99 -4.17
C LEU A 181 12.20 -8.20 -3.78
N ALA A 182 12.05 -6.95 -3.36
CA ALA A 182 13.17 -6.12 -2.90
C ALA A 182 13.74 -6.62 -1.56
N GLU A 183 12.88 -6.96 -0.61
CA GLU A 183 13.29 -7.49 0.70
C GLU A 183 13.93 -8.90 0.60
N LEU A 184 13.54 -9.70 -0.37
CA LEU A 184 14.12 -11.01 -0.62
C LEU A 184 15.51 -10.96 -1.29
N LYS A 185 15.81 -9.89 -2.04
CA LYS A 185 17.04 -9.81 -2.84
C LYS A 185 18.33 -10.16 -2.08
N PRO A 186 18.57 -9.70 -0.84
CA PRO A 186 19.78 -10.04 -0.08
C PRO A 186 19.86 -11.51 0.36
N PHE A 187 18.78 -12.27 0.27
CA PHE A 187 18.64 -13.62 0.81
C PHE A 187 18.43 -14.70 -0.26
N ILE A 188 18.31 -14.31 -1.55
CA ILE A 188 18.00 -15.25 -2.63
C ILE A 188 19.02 -15.10 -3.76
N ASP A 189 19.51 -16.25 -4.25
CA ASP A 189 20.57 -16.35 -5.27
C ASP A 189 20.05 -16.77 -6.66
N ARG A 190 18.74 -16.96 -6.77
CA ARG A 190 18.07 -17.39 -7.99
C ARG A 190 16.83 -16.54 -8.29
N PRO A 191 16.40 -16.49 -9.56
CA PRO A 191 15.21 -15.75 -9.93
C PRO A 191 13.95 -16.23 -9.21
N VAL A 192 13.06 -15.31 -8.86
CA VAL A 192 11.71 -15.58 -8.36
C VAL A 192 10.76 -15.65 -9.55
N TYR A 193 9.92 -16.68 -9.60
CA TYR A 193 8.88 -16.74 -10.63
C TYR A 193 7.72 -15.84 -10.25
N VAL A 194 7.16 -15.13 -11.24
CA VAL A 194 6.04 -14.20 -11.00
C VAL A 194 4.87 -14.47 -11.94
N HIS A 195 3.67 -14.28 -11.43
CA HIS A 195 2.46 -14.26 -12.23
C HIS A 195 2.45 -13.03 -13.16
N GLY A 196 1.88 -13.15 -14.37
CA GLY A 196 1.85 -12.05 -15.35
C GLY A 196 1.25 -10.74 -14.82
N ALA A 197 0.24 -10.82 -13.93
CA ALA A 197 -0.34 -9.62 -13.31
C ALA A 197 0.63 -8.86 -12.39
N ILE A 198 1.71 -9.50 -11.92
CA ILE A 198 2.73 -8.88 -11.08
C ILE A 198 3.85 -8.29 -11.94
N ALA A 199 4.15 -8.93 -13.07
CA ALA A 199 5.30 -8.58 -13.92
C ALA A 199 5.28 -7.11 -14.38
N ALA A 200 4.11 -6.62 -14.83
CA ALA A 200 3.99 -5.23 -15.26
C ALA A 200 4.32 -4.23 -14.15
N GLY A 201 3.86 -4.49 -12.91
CA GLY A 201 4.22 -3.68 -11.74
C GLY A 201 5.71 -3.76 -11.40
N VAL A 202 6.34 -4.95 -11.55
CA VAL A 202 7.80 -5.10 -11.38
C VAL A 202 8.56 -4.23 -12.38
N ASP A 203 8.12 -4.20 -13.64
CA ASP A 203 8.76 -3.38 -14.67
C ASP A 203 8.64 -1.88 -14.36
N VAL A 204 7.48 -1.40 -13.91
CA VAL A 204 7.28 -0.01 -13.49
C VAL A 204 8.24 0.38 -12.35
N TYR A 205 8.36 -0.46 -11.33
CA TYR A 205 9.25 -0.22 -10.19
C TYR A 205 10.73 -0.23 -10.61
N ARG A 206 11.14 -1.16 -11.48
CA ARG A 206 12.52 -1.20 -12.01
C ARG A 206 12.85 0.03 -12.84
N HIS A 207 11.93 0.51 -13.69
CA HIS A 207 12.12 1.76 -14.43
C HIS A 207 12.23 2.99 -13.50
N ALA A 208 11.60 2.95 -12.32
CA ALA A 208 11.78 3.95 -11.27
C ALA A 208 13.08 3.78 -10.47
N GLY A 209 13.96 2.83 -10.85
CA GLY A 209 15.25 2.60 -10.21
C GLY A 209 15.21 1.71 -8.95
N ILE A 210 14.09 1.05 -8.68
CA ILE A 210 13.96 0.16 -7.51
C ILE A 210 14.67 -1.16 -7.78
N ASP A 211 15.57 -1.51 -6.88
CA ASP A 211 16.36 -2.73 -6.94
C ASP A 211 15.63 -3.90 -6.27
N MET A 212 15.42 -4.99 -7.01
CA MET A 212 14.64 -6.16 -6.57
C MET A 212 15.33 -7.46 -7.02
N ALA A 213 14.95 -8.58 -6.42
CA ALA A 213 15.36 -9.91 -6.87
C ALA A 213 15.02 -10.11 -8.36
N ASP A 214 15.86 -10.87 -9.06
CA ASP A 214 15.58 -11.23 -10.44
C ASP A 214 14.28 -12.00 -10.55
N THR A 215 13.52 -11.72 -11.62
CA THR A 215 12.21 -12.36 -11.83
C THR A 215 12.15 -13.10 -13.16
N ARG A 216 11.34 -14.16 -13.22
CA ARG A 216 10.95 -14.86 -14.43
C ARG A 216 9.43 -15.03 -14.47
N LEU A 217 8.84 -14.92 -15.63
CA LEU A 217 7.42 -15.24 -15.81
C LEU A 217 7.18 -16.73 -15.62
N VAL A 218 6.08 -17.10 -14.96
CA VAL A 218 5.58 -18.48 -14.90
C VAL A 218 5.14 -18.95 -16.29
N ILE A 219 4.59 -18.03 -17.10
CA ILE A 219 4.16 -18.24 -18.48
C ILE A 219 4.85 -17.18 -19.33
N ASP A 220 5.57 -17.60 -20.37
CA ASP A 220 6.21 -16.70 -21.31
C ASP A 220 5.20 -16.00 -22.26
N ALA A 221 5.71 -15.12 -23.12
CA ALA A 221 4.90 -14.38 -24.09
C ALA A 221 4.17 -15.29 -25.10
N ASP A 222 4.68 -16.51 -25.34
CA ASP A 222 4.08 -17.51 -26.22
C ASP A 222 3.04 -18.39 -25.50
N GLY A 223 2.73 -18.11 -24.25
CA GLY A 223 1.79 -18.89 -23.42
C GLY A 223 2.33 -20.22 -22.92
N LYS A 224 3.66 -20.46 -23.06
CA LYS A 224 4.31 -21.70 -22.56
C LYS A 224 4.79 -21.51 -21.13
N SER A 225 4.66 -22.57 -20.33
CA SER A 225 5.25 -22.60 -19.00
C SER A 225 6.77 -22.69 -19.10
N GLN A 226 7.49 -21.76 -18.47
CA GLN A 226 8.96 -21.66 -18.57
C GLN A 226 9.70 -22.74 -17.80
N ALA A 227 9.11 -23.32 -16.75
CA ALA A 227 9.76 -24.39 -16.04
C ALA A 227 9.34 -25.72 -16.60
N ALA A 228 10.32 -26.48 -17.08
CA ALA A 228 10.10 -27.88 -17.39
C ALA A 228 9.53 -28.57 -16.15
N ALA A 229 8.33 -29.07 -16.30
CA ALA A 229 7.70 -30.10 -15.51
C ALA A 229 7.18 -29.80 -14.09
N SER A 230 7.72 -28.93 -13.23
CA SER A 230 7.18 -28.93 -11.86
C SER A 230 7.32 -27.68 -10.98
N PHE A 231 8.12 -26.70 -11.32
CA PHE A 231 8.51 -25.60 -10.41
C PHE A 231 8.95 -26.07 -9.00
N ALA A 232 9.37 -27.35 -8.89
CA ALA A 232 9.78 -27.92 -7.62
C ALA A 232 11.01 -27.18 -7.08
N GLY A 233 10.93 -26.70 -5.85
CA GLY A 233 11.98 -25.91 -5.22
C GLY A 233 12.00 -24.42 -5.60
N GLU A 234 11.09 -23.97 -6.44
CA GLU A 234 11.02 -22.57 -6.85
C GLU A 234 10.05 -21.78 -5.98
N LEU A 235 10.40 -20.51 -5.75
CA LEU A 235 9.49 -19.51 -5.19
C LEU A 235 8.72 -18.86 -6.31
N VAL A 236 7.40 -18.81 -6.15
CA VAL A 236 6.47 -18.21 -7.12
C VAL A 236 5.64 -17.15 -6.40
N ILE A 237 5.61 -15.93 -6.93
CA ILE A 237 4.74 -14.84 -6.40
C ILE A 237 3.55 -14.64 -7.33
N ALA A 238 2.34 -14.63 -6.76
CA ALA A 238 1.10 -14.50 -7.48
C ALA A 238 0.10 -13.60 -6.73
N PRO A 239 -0.85 -12.95 -7.44
CA PRO A 239 -1.91 -12.19 -6.79
C PRO A 239 -2.91 -13.11 -6.08
N PRO A 240 -3.63 -12.64 -5.05
CA PRO A 240 -4.64 -13.44 -4.34
C PRO A 240 -5.70 -14.05 -5.26
N SER A 241 -6.05 -13.37 -6.36
CA SER A 241 -7.00 -13.85 -7.37
C SER A 241 -6.55 -15.11 -8.12
N ALA A 242 -5.26 -15.44 -8.08
CA ALA A 242 -4.74 -16.69 -8.65
C ALA A 242 -5.01 -17.91 -7.77
N ALA A 243 -5.30 -17.71 -6.48
CA ALA A 243 -5.64 -18.78 -5.56
C ALA A 243 -6.96 -19.47 -5.98
N GLY A 244 -6.96 -20.81 -5.98
CA GLY A 244 -8.12 -21.61 -6.40
C GLY A 244 -8.45 -21.57 -7.90
N SER A 245 -7.70 -20.81 -8.71
CA SER A 245 -7.92 -20.70 -10.14
C SER A 245 -7.32 -21.86 -10.95
N ALA A 246 -7.69 -21.96 -12.24
CA ALA A 246 -7.10 -22.90 -13.17
C ALA A 246 -5.59 -22.71 -13.38
N TRP A 247 -5.07 -21.52 -13.04
CA TRP A 247 -3.65 -21.20 -13.11
C TRP A 247 -2.80 -22.15 -12.24
N LEU A 248 -3.31 -22.63 -11.09
CA LEU A 248 -2.63 -23.57 -10.20
C LEU A 248 -2.36 -24.95 -10.79
N ARG A 249 -3.10 -25.37 -11.83
CA ARG A 249 -2.94 -26.73 -12.41
C ARG A 249 -1.57 -27.02 -13.02
N ARG A 250 -0.76 -25.98 -13.26
CA ARG A 250 0.61 -26.12 -13.78
C ARG A 250 1.63 -26.52 -12.70
N PHE A 251 1.25 -26.41 -11.45
CA PHE A 251 2.08 -26.85 -10.33
C PHE A 251 1.62 -28.24 -9.88
N ARG A 252 2.47 -29.25 -10.09
CA ARG A 252 2.11 -30.66 -9.74
C ARG A 252 1.93 -30.83 -8.23
N ARG A 253 2.81 -30.21 -7.45
CA ARG A 253 2.80 -30.17 -5.98
C ARG A 253 3.25 -28.78 -5.54
N ALA A 254 2.47 -28.14 -4.71
CA ALA A 254 2.80 -26.80 -4.21
C ALA A 254 2.27 -26.62 -2.80
N GLN A 255 3.02 -25.88 -2.00
CA GLN A 255 2.55 -25.25 -0.77
C GLN A 255 2.10 -23.84 -1.08
N GLN A 256 1.06 -23.37 -0.42
CA GLN A 256 0.47 -22.06 -0.63
C GLN A 256 0.66 -21.20 0.61
N GLY A 257 1.36 -20.08 0.46
CA GLY A 257 1.56 -19.06 1.48
C GLY A 257 0.84 -17.77 1.15
N PHE A 258 0.50 -16.98 2.15
CA PHE A 258 -0.09 -15.65 1.98
C PHE A 258 0.71 -14.60 2.75
N ALA A 259 1.11 -13.52 2.07
CA ALA A 259 1.80 -12.37 2.65
C ALA A 259 0.81 -11.21 2.82
N SER A 260 0.47 -10.90 4.07
CA SER A 260 -0.45 -9.82 4.41
C SER A 260 -0.34 -9.49 5.90
N GLY A 261 -0.64 -8.26 6.31
CA GLY A 261 -0.76 -7.85 7.71
C GLY A 261 -1.79 -8.67 8.47
N TRP A 262 -2.87 -9.07 7.80
CA TRP A 262 -3.92 -9.93 8.37
C TRP A 262 -3.43 -11.31 8.81
N MET A 263 -2.26 -11.76 8.34
CA MET A 263 -1.66 -13.04 8.78
C MET A 263 -1.16 -13.00 10.22
N ARG A 264 -1.11 -11.84 10.85
CA ARG A 264 -0.91 -11.70 12.30
C ARG A 264 -1.93 -12.49 13.10
N LEU A 265 -3.16 -12.60 12.62
CA LEU A 265 -4.23 -13.39 13.23
C LEU A 265 -4.29 -14.78 12.62
N ARG A 266 -3.99 -15.82 13.41
CA ARG A 266 -3.97 -17.23 12.95
C ARG A 266 -5.28 -17.68 12.30
N GLY A 267 -6.42 -17.10 12.72
CA GLY A 267 -7.74 -17.40 12.14
C GLY A 267 -7.84 -17.03 10.65
N ASN A 268 -7.21 -15.95 10.23
CA ASN A 268 -7.25 -15.47 8.85
C ASN A 268 -6.56 -16.43 7.89
N ARG A 269 -5.42 -17.03 8.28
CA ARG A 269 -4.76 -18.08 7.50
C ARG A 269 -5.68 -19.28 7.25
N ARG A 270 -6.39 -19.74 8.29
CA ARG A 270 -7.31 -20.88 8.17
C ARG A 270 -8.50 -20.57 7.26
N ARG A 271 -9.10 -19.38 7.39
CA ARG A 271 -10.21 -18.94 6.52
C ARG A 271 -9.79 -18.89 5.05
N ARG A 272 -8.55 -18.54 4.74
CA ARG A 272 -8.01 -18.49 3.38
C ARG A 272 -7.48 -19.83 2.89
N ASN A 273 -7.54 -20.89 3.69
CA ASN A 273 -7.02 -22.23 3.38
C ASN A 273 -5.56 -22.23 2.91
N MET A 274 -4.70 -21.45 3.61
CA MET A 274 -3.28 -21.33 3.29
C MET A 274 -2.43 -22.22 4.20
N ASP A 275 -1.41 -22.86 3.62
CA ASP A 275 -0.46 -23.69 4.36
C ASP A 275 0.41 -22.85 5.30
N ARG A 276 0.79 -21.63 4.86
CA ARG A 276 1.59 -20.68 5.64
C ARG A 276 1.09 -19.25 5.50
N GLY A 277 1.23 -18.46 6.57
CA GLY A 277 1.01 -17.02 6.57
C GLY A 277 2.28 -16.28 6.92
N PHE A 278 2.58 -15.21 6.20
CA PHE A 278 3.69 -14.30 6.47
C PHE A 278 3.12 -12.92 6.78
N VAL A 279 3.59 -12.32 7.87
CA VAL A 279 3.11 -11.00 8.29
C VAL A 279 3.89 -9.94 7.52
N VAL A 280 3.30 -9.45 6.44
CA VAL A 280 3.85 -8.39 5.59
C VAL A 280 2.76 -7.35 5.39
N SER A 281 2.99 -6.11 5.82
CA SER A 281 2.04 -5.02 5.61
C SER A 281 2.72 -3.77 5.08
N ASP A 282 2.04 -3.08 4.17
CA ASP A 282 2.45 -1.80 3.61
C ASP A 282 1.85 -0.64 4.42
N HIS A 283 1.12 -0.93 5.50
CA HIS A 283 0.51 0.05 6.40
C HIS A 283 1.23 0.14 7.74
N ALA A 284 0.98 1.22 8.46
CA ALA A 284 1.44 1.40 9.83
C ALA A 284 0.82 0.35 10.76
N ASP A 285 1.61 -0.18 11.69
CA ASP A 285 1.10 -0.98 12.81
C ASP A 285 0.60 -0.08 13.96
N TRP A 286 -0.01 -0.67 14.95
CA TRP A 286 -0.56 0.05 16.10
C TRP A 286 0.45 1.00 16.78
N PRO A 287 1.69 0.59 17.12
CA PRO A 287 2.68 1.52 17.67
C PRO A 287 3.01 2.69 16.73
N ASP A 288 3.10 2.41 15.43
CA ASP A 288 3.44 3.43 14.45
C ASP A 288 2.28 4.40 14.18
N LEU A 289 1.02 3.94 14.24
CA LEU A 289 -0.16 4.82 14.21
C LEU A 289 -0.11 5.83 15.37
N LEU A 290 0.06 5.36 16.60
CA LEU A 290 0.13 6.23 17.79
C LEU A 290 1.34 7.17 17.75
N ARG A 291 2.52 6.65 17.37
CA ARG A 291 3.75 7.45 17.22
C ARG A 291 3.58 8.54 16.16
N THR A 292 2.99 8.23 15.01
CA THR A 292 2.77 9.19 13.94
C THR A 292 1.88 10.33 14.42
N ILE A 293 0.75 10.01 15.01
CA ILE A 293 -0.19 11.02 15.55
C ILE A 293 0.50 11.93 16.57
N HIS A 294 1.26 11.35 17.49
CA HIS A 294 2.04 12.11 18.46
C HIS A 294 3.06 13.04 17.77
N ASP A 295 3.83 12.51 16.81
CA ASP A 295 4.91 13.24 16.14
C ASP A 295 4.40 14.40 15.26
N THR A 296 3.17 14.30 14.71
CA THR A 296 2.56 15.40 13.95
C THR A 296 2.19 16.61 14.82
N GLY A 297 2.03 16.42 16.12
CA GLY A 297 1.56 17.44 17.06
C GLY A 297 0.10 17.85 16.85
N ALA A 298 -0.67 17.07 16.10
CA ALA A 298 -2.08 17.35 15.80
C ALA A 298 -2.92 17.39 17.08
N ARG A 299 -3.71 18.44 17.21
CA ARG A 299 -4.67 18.60 18.33
C ARG A 299 -6.02 17.92 18.06
N ARG A 300 -6.33 17.66 16.78
CA ARG A 300 -7.52 16.93 16.33
C ARG A 300 -7.09 15.84 15.37
N VAL A 301 -7.64 14.65 15.57
CA VAL A 301 -7.39 13.47 14.73
C VAL A 301 -8.71 12.93 14.21
N ILE A 302 -8.76 12.67 12.92
CA ILE A 302 -9.93 12.10 12.26
C ILE A 302 -9.48 10.75 11.68
N ALA A 303 -9.93 9.65 12.28
CA ALA A 303 -9.59 8.32 11.83
C ALA A 303 -10.56 7.86 10.75
N THR A 304 -10.00 7.37 9.65
CA THR A 304 -10.75 6.76 8.54
C THR A 304 -10.25 5.35 8.32
N HIS A 305 -10.98 4.52 7.55
CA HIS A 305 -10.46 3.26 7.05
C HIS A 305 -10.04 2.27 8.16
N GLY A 306 -10.61 1.08 8.19
CA GLY A 306 -10.26 0.02 9.13
C GLY A 306 -10.90 0.13 10.53
N ASP A 307 -10.21 -0.41 11.53
CA ASP A 307 -10.68 -0.49 12.94
C ASP A 307 -10.45 0.82 13.70
N THR A 308 -11.26 1.84 13.45
CA THR A 308 -11.10 3.19 14.02
C THR A 308 -11.44 3.29 15.50
N ASP A 309 -12.36 2.46 16.03
CA ASP A 309 -12.92 2.62 17.37
C ASP A 309 -11.87 2.52 18.49
N ALA A 310 -10.97 1.53 18.39
CA ALA A 310 -9.92 1.36 19.38
C ALA A 310 -8.91 2.50 19.36
N LEU A 311 -8.55 2.99 18.17
CA LEU A 311 -7.63 4.11 17.99
C LEU A 311 -8.25 5.40 18.55
N VAL A 312 -9.47 5.73 18.15
CA VAL A 312 -10.20 6.93 18.61
C VAL A 312 -10.37 6.92 20.13
N ARG A 313 -10.76 5.79 20.71
CA ARG A 313 -10.87 5.69 22.16
C ARG A 313 -9.53 5.92 22.87
N THR A 314 -8.46 5.28 22.40
CA THR A 314 -7.13 5.42 23.00
C THR A 314 -6.64 6.86 22.93
N LEU A 315 -6.86 7.57 21.80
CA LEU A 315 -6.46 8.95 21.62
C LEU A 315 -7.27 9.89 22.55
N ASN A 316 -8.59 9.70 22.66
CA ASN A 316 -9.43 10.50 23.55
C ASN A 316 -9.06 10.29 25.03
N GLU A 317 -8.74 9.06 25.45
CA GLU A 317 -8.24 8.76 26.80
C GLU A 317 -6.87 9.43 27.05
N ALA A 318 -6.06 9.62 26.01
CA ALA A 318 -4.78 10.36 26.07
C ALA A 318 -4.93 11.88 25.96
N GLY A 319 -6.15 12.42 25.85
CA GLY A 319 -6.43 13.86 25.77
C GLY A 319 -6.30 14.47 24.36
N VAL A 320 -6.19 13.67 23.32
CA VAL A 320 -6.21 14.10 21.92
C VAL A 320 -7.65 14.02 21.41
N ALA A 321 -8.20 15.12 20.88
CA ALA A 321 -9.55 15.11 20.31
C ALA A 321 -9.60 14.24 19.05
N ALA A 322 -10.22 13.07 19.15
CA ALA A 322 -10.29 12.10 18.06
C ALA A 322 -11.72 11.68 17.75
N GLU A 323 -12.00 11.51 16.46
CA GLU A 323 -13.28 11.07 15.92
C GLU A 323 -13.12 10.16 14.71
N THR A 324 -14.17 9.41 14.37
CA THR A 324 -14.22 8.55 13.19
C THR A 324 -14.92 9.27 12.03
N LEU A 325 -14.40 9.13 10.83
CA LEU A 325 -15.02 9.56 9.58
C LEU A 325 -15.24 8.35 8.67
N ALA A 326 -16.51 8.02 8.40
CA ALA A 326 -16.84 6.91 7.50
C ALA A 326 -16.55 7.31 6.04
N THR A 327 -15.62 6.60 5.40
CA THR A 327 -15.24 6.76 3.99
C THR A 327 -15.65 5.52 3.18
N GLN A 328 -15.48 5.59 1.85
CA GLN A 328 -15.74 4.47 0.94
C GLN A 328 -14.44 3.80 0.45
N TYR A 329 -13.34 4.01 1.15
CA TYR A 329 -12.10 3.29 0.87
C TYR A 329 -12.26 1.82 1.25
N GLY A 330 -11.64 0.93 0.47
CA GLY A 330 -11.67 -0.51 0.70
C GLY A 330 -10.67 -0.96 1.76
N GLU A 331 -10.69 -2.25 2.07
CA GLU A 331 -9.65 -2.90 2.87
C GLU A 331 -8.68 -3.59 1.90
N ASP A 332 -7.58 -2.93 1.55
CA ASP A 332 -6.62 -3.39 0.53
C ASP A 332 -5.45 -4.22 1.09
N ASP A 333 -5.56 -4.82 2.30
CA ASP A 333 -4.46 -5.64 2.82
C ASP A 333 -4.79 -7.14 3.09
#